data_b2992d4a3f5c847f80625a8a88c04bb0
#
_entry.id   b2992d4a3f5c847f80625a8a88c04bb0
#
_cell.length_a   1.000
_cell.length_b   1.000
_cell.length_c   1.000
_cell.angle_alpha   90.00
_cell.angle_beta   90.00
_cell.angle_gamma   90.00
#
_symmetry.space_group_name_H-M   'P 1'
#
loop_
_entity.id
_entity.type
_entity.pdbx_description
1 polymer ?
#
loop_
_entity_poly.entity_id
_entity_poly.type
_entity_poly.pdbx_seq_one_letter_code
_entity_poly.pdbx_strand_id
1 'polypeptide(L)'
;DWVNEEEFGTSRSFDFNADNTMIAWIRYDESKVNTFSFPWYKGSHPAKEQYAEYPGRYEYKYPMAGTTNSTVSVQTFDIKARVIRTMKLPLEADSYIPRIRFTNDPAKLAVFTLNRHQDCLEVYMANPRSTECKKILRDNVDKYVSENVFKNLAFYPNRFVLTSERDGYNHLYLYDLNGSLIKKAVDGKLIVKSFYGYDTADGSFYFSANLADDPMHTAVYRSDSKGKIEKLSAEEGDNSAIFSKNM
;
A
#
# COMPACT_ATOMS: atom_id res chain seq x y z
N ASP A 1 13.60 -5.69 -4.51
CA ASP A 1 13.72 -4.45 -5.31
C ASP A 1 13.78 -3.24 -4.39
N TRP A 2 14.90 -2.53 -4.43
CA TRP A 2 15.19 -1.44 -3.50
C TRP A 2 14.17 -0.29 -3.61
N VAL A 3 13.81 0.13 -4.83
CA VAL A 3 12.87 1.25 -5.05
C VAL A 3 11.50 0.95 -4.44
N ASN A 4 10.96 -0.24 -4.66
CA ASN A 4 9.65 -0.60 -4.14
C ASN A 4 9.65 -0.76 -2.60
N GLU A 5 10.77 -1.18 -2.01
CA GLU A 5 10.94 -1.26 -0.57
C GLU A 5 10.97 0.15 0.05
N GLU A 6 11.82 1.04 -0.44
CA GLU A 6 12.02 2.39 0.08
C GLU A 6 10.83 3.31 -0.23
N GLU A 7 10.38 3.38 -1.49
CA GLU A 7 9.34 4.31 -1.92
C GLU A 7 7.93 3.93 -1.42
N PHE A 8 7.61 2.63 -1.35
CA PHE A 8 6.26 2.17 -1.00
C PHE A 8 6.20 1.40 0.30
N GLY A 9 7.30 1.30 1.06
CA GLY A 9 7.37 0.53 2.30
C GLY A 9 7.01 -0.94 2.08
N THR A 10 7.42 -1.52 0.94
CA THR A 10 7.05 -2.89 0.56
C THR A 10 8.03 -3.88 1.15
N SER A 11 7.94 -4.16 2.44
CA SER A 11 8.73 -5.19 3.12
C SER A 11 8.23 -6.62 2.84
N ARG A 12 7.01 -6.77 2.32
CA ARG A 12 6.38 -8.05 2.01
C ARG A 12 5.62 -7.98 0.68
N SER A 13 6.16 -8.58 -0.36
CA SER A 13 5.64 -8.54 -1.74
C SER A 13 4.74 -9.72 -2.08
N PHE A 14 4.18 -10.42 -1.10
CA PHE A 14 3.28 -11.57 -1.31
C PHE A 14 2.12 -11.57 -0.35
N ASP A 15 1.06 -12.29 -0.70
CA ASP A 15 -0.11 -12.49 0.15
C ASP A 15 -0.75 -13.87 -0.10
N PHE A 16 -1.42 -14.42 0.93
CA PHE A 16 -2.21 -15.66 0.85
C PHE A 16 -3.68 -15.30 0.78
N ASN A 17 -4.44 -16.09 0.01
CA ASN A 17 -5.89 -15.94 0.01
C ASN A 17 -6.54 -16.47 1.29
N ALA A 18 -7.81 -16.11 1.52
CA ALA A 18 -8.51 -16.35 2.78
C ALA A 18 -8.61 -17.84 3.19
N ASP A 19 -8.56 -18.75 2.23
CA ASP A 19 -8.62 -20.20 2.47
C ASP A 19 -7.25 -20.91 2.37
N ASN A 20 -6.16 -20.15 2.21
CA ASN A 20 -4.78 -20.64 2.09
C ASN A 20 -4.56 -21.64 0.94
N THR A 21 -5.37 -21.57 -0.12
CA THR A 21 -5.21 -22.43 -1.31
C THR A 21 -4.36 -21.79 -2.40
N MET A 22 -4.10 -20.48 -2.30
CA MET A 22 -3.31 -19.71 -3.26
C MET A 22 -2.38 -18.74 -2.57
N ILE A 23 -1.23 -18.49 -3.21
CA ILE A 23 -0.34 -17.37 -2.91
C ILE A 23 -0.22 -16.50 -4.15
N ALA A 24 -0.18 -15.19 -3.96
CA ALA A 24 0.16 -14.20 -4.98
C ALA A 24 1.41 -13.43 -4.54
N TRP A 25 2.27 -13.06 -5.51
CA TRP A 25 3.44 -12.22 -5.23
C TRP A 25 3.73 -11.28 -6.38
N ILE A 26 4.44 -10.21 -6.08
CA ILE A 26 4.98 -9.29 -7.07
C ILE A 26 6.35 -9.82 -7.50
N ARG A 27 6.54 -9.98 -8.80
CA ARG A 27 7.83 -10.30 -9.42
C ARG A 27 8.45 -9.02 -9.96
N TYR A 28 9.69 -8.78 -9.57
CA TYR A 28 10.52 -7.68 -10.06
C TYR A 28 11.58 -8.25 -11.00
N ASP A 29 11.69 -7.71 -12.21
CA ASP A 29 12.74 -8.02 -13.16
C ASP A 29 13.71 -6.85 -13.25
N GLU A 30 14.83 -6.98 -12.57
CA GLU A 30 15.90 -5.97 -12.47
C GLU A 30 17.00 -6.13 -13.52
N SER A 31 16.78 -6.98 -14.54
CA SER A 31 17.81 -7.29 -15.56
C SER A 31 18.33 -6.05 -16.28
N LYS A 32 17.48 -5.04 -16.47
CA LYS A 32 17.82 -3.76 -17.12
C LYS A 32 18.12 -2.61 -16.16
N VAL A 33 18.05 -2.84 -14.87
CA VAL A 33 18.34 -1.83 -13.87
C VAL A 33 19.85 -1.68 -13.72
N ASN A 34 20.32 -0.43 -13.67
CA ASN A 34 21.73 -0.13 -13.49
C ASN A 34 22.23 -0.59 -12.10
N THR A 35 23.50 -0.99 -12.07
CA THR A 35 24.17 -1.35 -10.83
C THR A 35 24.83 -0.10 -10.23
N PHE A 36 24.59 0.14 -8.96
CA PHE A 36 25.30 1.13 -8.16
C PHE A 36 26.33 0.43 -7.27
N SER A 37 27.48 1.05 -7.07
CA SER A 37 28.52 0.51 -6.20
C SER A 37 29.12 1.58 -5.30
N PHE A 38 29.44 1.21 -4.08
CA PHE A 38 30.15 2.08 -3.14
C PHE A 38 31.24 1.30 -2.36
N PRO A 39 32.25 2.01 -1.79
CA PRO A 39 33.21 1.39 -0.93
C PRO A 39 32.58 0.81 0.31
N TRP A 40 32.91 -0.41 0.64
CA TRP A 40 32.35 -1.12 1.79
C TRP A 40 33.47 -1.64 2.69
N TYR A 41 33.43 -1.22 3.95
CA TYR A 41 34.34 -1.66 5.00
C TYR A 41 33.64 -2.69 5.87
N LYS A 42 34.28 -3.82 6.11
CA LYS A 42 33.71 -4.91 6.87
C LYS A 42 34.35 -5.03 8.24
N GLY A 43 33.47 -5.02 9.26
CA GLY A 43 33.85 -5.40 10.61
C GLY A 43 34.54 -4.35 11.45
N SER A 44 34.69 -4.68 12.72
CA SER A 44 35.30 -3.85 13.75
C SER A 44 36.71 -4.29 14.15
N HIS A 45 37.30 -5.30 13.47
CA HIS A 45 38.62 -5.87 13.77
C HIS A 45 39.49 -5.83 12.51
N PRO A 46 40.05 -4.66 12.14
CA PRO A 46 40.76 -4.45 10.89
C PRO A 46 41.87 -5.46 10.60
N ALA A 47 42.65 -5.85 11.60
CA ALA A 47 43.77 -6.78 11.42
C ALA A 47 43.35 -8.24 11.09
N LYS A 48 42.06 -8.56 11.18
CA LYS A 48 41.57 -9.95 11.07
C LYS A 48 40.52 -10.14 9.98
N GLU A 49 39.96 -9.06 9.43
CA GLU A 49 38.85 -9.12 8.51
C GLU A 49 39.20 -8.54 7.14
N GLN A 50 38.78 -9.25 6.09
CA GLN A 50 38.90 -8.75 4.73
C GLN A 50 38.11 -7.45 4.58
N TYR A 51 38.65 -6.46 3.88
CA TYR A 51 38.02 -5.14 3.65
C TYR A 51 37.88 -4.27 4.91
N ALA A 52 38.59 -4.54 5.98
CA ALA A 52 38.57 -3.71 7.18
C ALA A 52 39.45 -2.45 7.05
N GLU A 53 40.63 -2.56 6.44
CA GLU A 53 41.56 -1.43 6.19
C GLU A 53 41.37 -0.83 4.80
N TYR A 54 41.26 -1.69 3.79
CA TYR A 54 41.01 -1.29 2.41
C TYR A 54 39.59 -1.75 2.00
N PRO A 55 38.75 -0.85 1.45
CA PRO A 55 37.37 -1.18 1.15
C PRO A 55 37.25 -2.23 0.05
N GLY A 56 36.29 -3.12 0.22
CA GLY A 56 35.68 -3.86 -0.87
C GLY A 56 34.67 -3.00 -1.66
N ARG A 57 34.04 -3.61 -2.62
CA ARG A 57 32.92 -2.97 -3.35
C ARG A 57 31.64 -3.68 -2.97
N TYR A 58 30.62 -2.90 -2.56
CA TYR A 58 29.28 -3.37 -2.42
C TYR A 58 28.46 -2.91 -3.63
N GLU A 59 27.85 -3.85 -4.33
CA GLU A 59 27.13 -3.60 -5.58
C GLU A 59 25.70 -4.12 -5.48
N TYR A 60 24.74 -3.32 -5.92
CA TYR A 60 23.33 -3.70 -5.98
C TYR A 60 22.60 -2.93 -7.08
N LYS A 61 21.42 -3.45 -7.47
CA LYS A 61 20.58 -2.80 -8.45
C LYS A 61 19.90 -1.57 -7.85
N TYR A 62 20.18 -0.40 -8.44
CA TYR A 62 19.69 0.87 -7.97
C TYR A 62 19.38 1.81 -9.13
N PRO A 63 18.10 2.03 -9.46
CA PRO A 63 17.74 2.98 -10.50
C PRO A 63 17.80 4.40 -9.92
N MET A 64 18.72 5.20 -10.43
CA MET A 64 18.76 6.63 -10.14
C MET A 64 17.58 7.33 -10.81
N ALA A 65 17.21 8.53 -10.33
CA ALA A 65 16.14 9.33 -10.93
C ALA A 65 16.30 9.46 -12.45
N GLY A 66 15.22 9.21 -13.20
CA GLY A 66 15.22 9.25 -14.66
C GLY A 66 15.81 8.02 -15.37
N THR A 67 16.35 7.04 -14.64
CA THR A 67 16.83 5.79 -15.26
C THR A 67 15.78 4.68 -15.25
N THR A 68 16.10 3.55 -15.87
CA THR A 68 15.19 2.40 -16.00
C THR A 68 14.94 1.72 -14.67
N ASN A 69 13.67 1.56 -14.31
CA ASN A 69 13.23 0.76 -13.17
C ASN A 69 13.13 -0.73 -13.50
N SER A 70 12.91 -1.54 -12.47
CA SER A 70 12.50 -2.93 -12.63
C SER A 70 11.16 -3.05 -13.36
N THR A 71 11.01 -4.07 -14.18
CA THR A 71 9.71 -4.42 -14.77
C THR A 71 8.94 -5.29 -13.78
N VAL A 72 7.71 -4.89 -13.46
CA VAL A 72 6.89 -5.53 -12.44
C VAL A 72 5.77 -6.37 -13.04
N SER A 73 5.43 -7.47 -12.38
CA SER A 73 4.29 -8.31 -12.72
C SER A 73 3.75 -9.01 -11.47
N VAL A 74 2.50 -9.45 -11.50
CA VAL A 74 1.91 -10.28 -10.43
C VAL A 74 1.85 -11.72 -10.88
N GLN A 75 2.37 -12.59 -10.03
CA GLN A 75 2.30 -14.04 -10.18
C GLN A 75 1.36 -14.62 -9.15
N THR A 76 0.71 -15.73 -9.48
CA THR A 76 -0.09 -16.53 -8.55
C THR A 76 0.31 -17.98 -8.62
N PHE A 77 0.24 -18.69 -7.49
CA PHE A 77 0.47 -20.13 -7.39
C PHE A 77 -0.73 -20.80 -6.74
N ASP A 78 -1.34 -21.74 -7.45
CA ASP A 78 -2.37 -22.62 -6.93
C ASP A 78 -1.68 -23.81 -6.23
N ILE A 79 -1.82 -23.90 -4.91
CA ILE A 79 -1.10 -24.88 -4.09
C ILE A 79 -1.52 -26.31 -4.43
N LYS A 80 -2.82 -26.53 -4.68
CA LYS A 80 -3.34 -27.86 -5.01
C LYS A 80 -2.99 -28.29 -6.44
N ALA A 81 -3.19 -27.41 -7.40
CA ALA A 81 -2.89 -27.68 -8.81
C ALA A 81 -1.38 -27.61 -9.13
N ARG A 82 -0.57 -26.99 -8.25
CA ARG A 82 0.87 -26.72 -8.45
C ARG A 82 1.17 -25.95 -9.74
N VAL A 83 0.36 -24.95 -10.04
CA VAL A 83 0.47 -24.16 -11.27
C VAL A 83 0.75 -22.70 -10.93
N ILE A 84 1.79 -22.15 -11.55
CA ILE A 84 2.09 -20.70 -11.53
C ILE A 84 1.38 -20.05 -12.72
N ARG A 85 0.81 -18.87 -12.49
CA ARG A 85 0.18 -18.04 -13.52
C ARG A 85 0.65 -16.61 -13.40
N THR A 86 0.78 -15.93 -14.53
CA THR A 86 1.01 -14.48 -14.60
C THR A 86 -0.33 -13.77 -14.81
N MET A 87 -0.61 -12.77 -13.98
CA MET A 87 -1.83 -11.98 -14.07
C MET A 87 -1.80 -11.09 -15.32
N LYS A 88 -2.94 -10.95 -16.01
CA LYS A 88 -3.09 -10.14 -17.22
C LYS A 88 -3.38 -8.68 -16.87
N LEU A 89 -2.44 -8.02 -16.19
CA LEU A 89 -2.55 -6.61 -15.85
C LEU A 89 -2.20 -5.74 -17.06
N PRO A 90 -3.03 -4.77 -17.43
CA PRO A 90 -2.73 -3.84 -18.53
C PRO A 90 -1.82 -2.70 -18.02
N LEU A 91 -0.58 -3.03 -17.65
CA LEU A 91 0.38 -2.07 -17.13
C LEU A 91 0.99 -1.25 -18.29
N GLU A 92 1.11 0.04 -18.07
CA GLU A 92 1.98 0.91 -18.88
C GLU A 92 3.46 0.60 -18.59
N ALA A 93 4.34 0.97 -19.51
CA ALA A 93 5.77 0.88 -19.26
C ALA A 93 6.17 1.70 -18.04
N ASP A 94 7.11 1.19 -17.26
CA ASP A 94 7.62 1.81 -16.04
C ASP A 94 6.57 2.01 -14.91
N SER A 95 5.42 1.32 -14.96
CA SER A 95 4.45 1.31 -13.87
C SER A 95 5.00 0.60 -12.63
N TYR A 96 4.46 0.97 -11.46
CA TYR A 96 4.73 0.31 -10.18
C TYR A 96 3.55 -0.55 -9.75
N ILE A 97 3.82 -1.56 -8.93
CA ILE A 97 2.83 -2.32 -8.17
C ILE A 97 3.17 -2.19 -6.69
N PRO A 98 2.76 -1.10 -6.03
CA PRO A 98 3.12 -0.86 -4.63
C PRO A 98 2.45 -1.84 -3.67
N ARG A 99 1.30 -2.44 -4.02
CA ARG A 99 0.59 -3.34 -3.12
C ARG A 99 -0.26 -4.36 -3.87
N ILE A 100 -0.31 -5.57 -3.31
CA ILE A 100 -1.34 -6.58 -3.61
C ILE A 100 -1.98 -7.02 -2.30
N ARG A 101 -3.27 -7.33 -2.31
CA ARG A 101 -3.99 -7.87 -1.15
C ARG A 101 -5.09 -8.81 -1.61
N PHE A 102 -5.15 -10.00 -1.03
CA PHE A 102 -6.36 -10.80 -1.14
C PHE A 102 -7.49 -10.16 -0.33
N THR A 103 -8.69 -10.26 -0.85
CA THR A 103 -9.90 -9.88 -0.11
C THR A 103 -10.36 -11.02 0.78
N ASN A 104 -11.47 -10.83 1.50
CA ASN A 104 -12.11 -11.91 2.25
C ASN A 104 -12.72 -13.00 1.33
N ASP A 105 -12.91 -12.70 0.03
CA ASP A 105 -13.26 -13.67 -0.99
C ASP A 105 -11.97 -14.30 -1.54
N PRO A 106 -11.74 -15.62 -1.37
CA PRO A 106 -10.50 -16.26 -1.79
C PRO A 106 -10.26 -16.24 -3.31
N ALA A 107 -11.28 -15.91 -4.11
CA ALA A 107 -11.19 -15.78 -5.55
C ALA A 107 -10.87 -14.36 -6.03
N LYS A 108 -10.68 -13.41 -5.11
CA LYS A 108 -10.47 -12.00 -5.44
C LYS A 108 -9.16 -11.46 -4.87
N LEU A 109 -8.27 -11.07 -5.76
CA LEU A 109 -7.00 -10.39 -5.48
C LEU A 109 -7.11 -8.93 -5.91
N ALA A 110 -6.94 -8.00 -4.99
CA ALA A 110 -6.78 -6.59 -5.31
C ALA A 110 -5.32 -6.29 -5.66
N VAL A 111 -5.11 -5.62 -6.78
CA VAL A 111 -3.79 -5.17 -7.24
C VAL A 111 -3.83 -3.66 -7.38
N PHE A 112 -2.89 -2.99 -6.73
CA PHE A 112 -2.73 -1.54 -6.77
C PHE A 112 -1.57 -1.20 -7.67
N THR A 113 -1.78 -0.29 -8.62
CA THR A 113 -0.75 0.14 -9.56
C THR A 113 -0.60 1.66 -9.53
N LEU A 114 0.60 2.13 -9.76
CA LEU A 114 0.91 3.54 -9.98
C LEU A 114 1.61 3.71 -11.31
N ASN A 115 1.32 4.80 -12.00
CA ASN A 115 2.12 5.23 -13.13
C ASN A 115 3.51 5.73 -12.67
N ARG A 116 4.41 5.98 -13.62
CA ARG A 116 5.78 6.45 -13.32
C ARG A 116 5.82 7.78 -12.55
N HIS A 117 4.89 8.70 -12.81
CA HIS A 117 4.80 9.98 -12.12
C HIS A 117 4.14 9.87 -10.74
N GLN A 118 3.59 8.71 -10.39
CA GLN A 118 2.92 8.44 -9.11
C GLN A 118 1.74 9.37 -8.82
N ASP A 119 1.11 9.93 -9.85
CA ASP A 119 -0.06 10.80 -9.74
C ASP A 119 -1.38 10.10 -10.13
N CYS A 120 -1.30 8.86 -10.59
CA CYS A 120 -2.44 8.03 -10.97
C CYS A 120 -2.38 6.67 -10.29
N LEU A 121 -3.24 6.48 -9.28
CA LEU A 121 -3.48 5.19 -8.63
C LEU A 121 -4.60 4.45 -9.34
N GLU A 122 -4.36 3.23 -9.77
CA GLU A 122 -5.40 2.33 -10.25
C GLU A 122 -5.51 1.09 -9.37
N VAL A 123 -6.74 0.63 -9.15
CA VAL A 123 -7.02 -0.60 -8.43
C VAL A 123 -7.69 -1.58 -9.36
N TYR A 124 -7.11 -2.77 -9.45
CA TYR A 124 -7.66 -3.88 -10.22
C TYR A 124 -8.17 -4.96 -9.28
N MET A 125 -9.38 -5.47 -9.54
CA MET A 125 -9.85 -6.71 -8.95
C MET A 125 -9.55 -7.85 -9.90
N ALA A 126 -8.72 -8.77 -9.47
CA ALA A 126 -8.19 -9.85 -10.28
C ALA A 126 -8.71 -11.22 -9.79
N ASN A 127 -8.94 -12.13 -10.71
CA ASN A 127 -9.19 -13.54 -10.39
C ASN A 127 -7.87 -14.32 -10.51
N PRO A 128 -7.32 -14.84 -9.40
CA PRO A 128 -6.00 -15.46 -9.40
C PRO A 128 -5.92 -16.78 -10.18
N ARG A 129 -7.06 -17.40 -10.54
CA ARG A 129 -7.10 -18.64 -11.33
C ARG A 129 -7.30 -18.40 -12.82
N SER A 130 -8.20 -17.49 -13.21
CA SER A 130 -8.41 -17.14 -14.63
C SER A 130 -7.39 -16.13 -15.14
N THR A 131 -6.68 -15.45 -14.26
CA THR A 131 -5.72 -14.36 -14.53
C THR A 131 -6.34 -13.05 -15.03
N GLU A 132 -7.65 -13.01 -15.17
CA GLU A 132 -8.36 -11.81 -15.63
C GLU A 132 -8.34 -10.71 -14.56
N CYS A 133 -8.09 -9.47 -15.00
CA CYS A 133 -8.01 -8.29 -14.15
C CYS A 133 -9.00 -7.23 -14.64
N LYS A 134 -9.88 -6.79 -13.75
CA LYS A 134 -10.83 -5.71 -14.03
C LYS A 134 -10.44 -4.48 -13.24
N LYS A 135 -10.23 -3.34 -13.92
CA LYS A 135 -10.05 -2.07 -13.24
C LYS A 135 -11.36 -1.66 -12.55
N ILE A 136 -11.28 -1.39 -11.25
CA ILE A 136 -12.43 -1.04 -10.40
C ILE A 136 -12.36 0.39 -9.89
N LEU A 137 -11.15 0.97 -9.79
CA LEU A 137 -10.96 2.33 -9.31
C LEU A 137 -9.81 2.99 -10.05
N ARG A 138 -9.95 4.29 -10.29
CA ARG A 138 -8.86 5.18 -10.69
C ARG A 138 -8.93 6.44 -9.84
N ASP A 139 -7.82 6.81 -9.25
CA ASP A 139 -7.65 8.00 -8.43
C ASP A 139 -6.49 8.83 -8.96
N ASN A 140 -6.79 10.01 -9.47
CA ASN A 140 -5.79 10.96 -9.95
C ASN A 140 -5.63 12.08 -8.92
N VAL A 141 -4.41 12.48 -8.69
CA VAL A 141 -4.07 13.58 -7.79
C VAL A 141 -3.17 14.58 -8.51
N ASP A 142 -3.21 15.85 -8.09
CA ASP A 142 -2.49 16.95 -8.76
C ASP A 142 -0.97 16.89 -8.55
N LYS A 143 -0.50 16.17 -7.56
CA LYS A 143 0.92 16.06 -7.19
C LYS A 143 1.41 14.62 -7.32
N TYR A 144 1.28 13.86 -6.26
CA TYR A 144 1.61 12.43 -6.21
C TYR A 144 0.77 11.74 -5.15
N VAL A 145 0.52 10.46 -5.34
CA VAL A 145 -0.20 9.62 -4.38
C VAL A 145 0.70 9.33 -3.18
N SER A 146 0.26 9.72 -2.00
CA SER A 146 1.00 9.45 -0.76
C SER A 146 1.04 7.93 -0.46
N GLU A 147 2.19 7.43 0.00
CA GLU A 147 2.33 6.04 0.48
C GLU A 147 1.36 5.69 1.63
N ASN A 148 0.85 6.68 2.36
CA ASN A 148 -0.12 6.49 3.43
C ASN A 148 -1.42 5.82 2.95
N VAL A 149 -1.75 5.94 1.66
CA VAL A 149 -2.86 5.21 1.03
C VAL A 149 -2.71 3.70 1.28
N PHE A 150 -1.50 3.14 1.13
CA PHE A 150 -1.25 1.70 1.29
C PHE A 150 -1.16 1.27 2.76
N LYS A 151 -0.84 2.18 3.67
CA LYS A 151 -0.83 1.93 5.12
C LYS A 151 -2.25 1.87 5.68
N ASN A 152 -3.16 2.68 5.12
CA ASN A 152 -4.55 2.84 5.57
C ASN A 152 -5.54 1.96 4.78
N LEU A 153 -5.05 1.07 3.93
CA LEU A 153 -5.87 0.15 3.16
C LEU A 153 -6.37 -1.00 4.05
N ALA A 154 -7.68 -1.23 4.05
CA ALA A 154 -8.29 -2.36 4.75
C ALA A 154 -9.45 -2.97 3.95
N PHE A 155 -9.50 -4.32 3.91
CA PHE A 155 -10.57 -5.09 3.29
C PHE A 155 -11.52 -5.66 4.34
N TYR A 156 -12.81 -5.57 4.04
CA TYR A 156 -13.93 -6.13 4.80
C TYR A 156 -14.78 -7.01 3.89
N PRO A 157 -15.72 -7.80 4.40
CA PRO A 157 -16.65 -8.51 3.55
C PRO A 157 -17.36 -7.57 2.57
N ASN A 158 -17.20 -7.81 1.27
CA ASN A 158 -17.81 -7.06 0.16
C ASN A 158 -17.46 -5.56 0.06
N ARG A 159 -16.47 -5.06 0.79
CA ARG A 159 -16.05 -3.65 0.76
C ARG A 159 -14.59 -3.45 1.15
N PHE A 160 -14.05 -2.26 0.85
CA PHE A 160 -12.74 -1.84 1.31
C PHE A 160 -12.71 -0.36 1.65
N VAL A 161 -11.77 0.02 2.51
CA VAL A 161 -11.48 1.41 2.88
C VAL A 161 -10.15 1.79 2.26
N LEU A 162 -10.09 2.99 1.71
CA LEU A 162 -8.91 3.61 1.12
C LEU A 162 -8.86 5.07 1.53
N THR A 163 -7.67 5.62 1.78
CA THR A 163 -7.49 7.06 1.91
C THR A 163 -7.17 7.68 0.55
N SER A 164 -7.53 8.95 0.37
CA SER A 164 -7.21 9.71 -0.83
C SER A 164 -7.17 11.21 -0.54
N GLU A 165 -6.31 11.93 -1.24
CA GLU A 165 -6.17 13.40 -1.18
C GLU A 165 -6.92 14.12 -2.29
N ARG A 166 -7.79 13.43 -3.05
CA ARG A 166 -8.55 13.97 -4.20
C ARG A 166 -9.36 15.23 -3.91
N ASP A 167 -9.75 15.42 -2.64
CA ASP A 167 -10.54 16.57 -2.18
C ASP A 167 -9.66 17.60 -1.43
N GLY A 168 -8.34 17.56 -1.61
CA GLY A 168 -7.37 18.51 -1.04
C GLY A 168 -6.80 18.09 0.32
N TYR A 169 -7.43 17.15 1.02
CA TYR A 169 -6.96 16.60 2.29
C TYR A 169 -7.06 15.08 2.26
N ASN A 170 -6.20 14.40 3.04
CA ASN A 170 -6.24 12.94 3.15
C ASN A 170 -7.48 12.48 3.91
N HIS A 171 -8.48 12.01 3.19
CA HIS A 171 -9.76 11.56 3.72
C HIS A 171 -9.97 10.05 3.56
N LEU A 172 -10.90 9.46 4.32
CA LEU A 172 -11.30 8.06 4.26
C LEU A 172 -12.51 7.87 3.33
N TYR A 173 -12.39 6.89 2.44
CA TYR A 173 -13.43 6.51 1.48
C TYR A 173 -13.74 5.02 1.61
N LEU A 174 -15.02 4.68 1.66
CA LEU A 174 -15.53 3.30 1.65
C LEU A 174 -16.05 2.96 0.26
N TYR A 175 -15.58 1.85 -0.29
CA TYR A 175 -15.99 1.33 -1.59
C TYR A 175 -16.55 -0.08 -1.47
N ASP A 176 -17.42 -0.47 -2.43
CA ASP A 176 -17.68 -1.88 -2.69
C ASP A 176 -16.52 -2.54 -3.46
N LEU A 177 -16.55 -3.87 -3.61
CA LEU A 177 -15.49 -4.59 -4.34
C LEU A 177 -15.58 -4.42 -5.88
N ASN A 178 -16.54 -3.66 -6.39
CA ASN A 178 -16.62 -3.25 -7.80
C ASN A 178 -16.03 -1.85 -8.03
N GLY A 179 -15.64 -1.16 -6.94
CA GLY A 179 -15.09 0.19 -6.97
C GLY A 179 -16.12 1.31 -6.89
N SER A 180 -17.39 0.98 -6.63
CA SER A 180 -18.43 2.00 -6.41
C SER A 180 -18.23 2.65 -5.04
N LEU A 181 -18.19 3.97 -5.00
CA LEU A 181 -18.10 4.71 -3.74
C LEU A 181 -19.39 4.55 -2.94
N ILE A 182 -19.27 3.97 -1.74
CA ILE A 182 -20.39 3.85 -0.79
C ILE A 182 -20.48 5.09 0.07
N LYS A 183 -19.32 5.58 0.57
CA LYS A 183 -19.29 6.70 1.51
C LYS A 183 -17.93 7.39 1.54
N LYS A 184 -17.95 8.72 1.65
CA LYS A 184 -16.85 9.54 2.16
C LYS A 184 -17.02 9.62 3.68
N ALA A 185 -16.11 9.00 4.44
CA ALA A 185 -16.26 8.86 5.88
C ALA A 185 -15.71 10.05 6.67
N VAL A 186 -14.79 10.79 6.09
CA VAL A 186 -14.17 12.00 6.69
C VAL A 186 -14.28 13.14 5.69
N ASP A 187 -14.57 14.34 6.17
CA ASP A 187 -14.69 15.56 5.37
C ASP A 187 -14.10 16.76 6.10
N GLY A 188 -14.05 17.92 5.43
CA GLY A 188 -13.57 19.18 5.98
C GLY A 188 -12.05 19.27 6.03
N LYS A 189 -11.54 19.96 7.06
CA LYS A 189 -10.10 20.25 7.23
C LYS A 189 -9.35 19.19 8.06
N LEU A 190 -9.86 17.99 8.16
CA LEU A 190 -9.19 16.88 8.82
C LEU A 190 -8.23 16.17 7.87
N ILE A 191 -7.02 15.91 8.33
CA ILE A 191 -5.98 15.16 7.61
C ILE A 191 -5.78 13.82 8.31
N VAL A 192 -6.32 12.75 7.76
CA VAL A 192 -6.21 11.40 8.32
C VAL A 192 -4.75 10.95 8.31
N LYS A 193 -4.25 10.51 9.46
CA LYS A 193 -2.92 9.95 9.66
C LYS A 193 -2.94 8.42 9.65
N SER A 194 -3.77 7.85 10.53
CA SER A 194 -3.90 6.40 10.66
C SER A 194 -5.36 6.00 10.68
N PHE A 195 -5.68 4.97 9.94
CA PHE A 195 -6.97 4.30 10.00
C PHE A 195 -6.86 3.10 10.93
N TYR A 196 -7.67 3.06 11.97
CA TYR A 196 -7.67 1.98 12.96
C TYR A 196 -8.66 0.88 12.61
N GLY A 197 -9.80 1.23 12.02
CA GLY A 197 -10.78 0.24 11.60
C GLY A 197 -12.15 0.80 11.25
N TYR A 198 -12.95 -0.08 10.66
CA TYR A 198 -14.35 0.15 10.32
C TYR A 198 -15.21 -0.91 11.00
N ASP A 199 -16.06 -0.47 11.91
CA ASP A 199 -17.05 -1.35 12.53
C ASP A 199 -18.17 -1.66 11.52
N THR A 200 -18.26 -2.91 11.13
CA THR A 200 -19.28 -3.37 10.17
C THR A 200 -20.67 -3.48 10.78
N ALA A 201 -20.79 -3.47 12.11
CA ALA A 201 -22.07 -3.62 12.80
C ALA A 201 -22.83 -2.30 12.82
N ASP A 202 -22.16 -1.18 13.14
CA ASP A 202 -22.80 0.15 13.24
C ASP A 202 -22.40 1.12 12.12
N GLY A 203 -21.40 0.77 11.31
CA GLY A 203 -20.90 1.58 10.21
C GLY A 203 -19.96 2.72 10.62
N SER A 204 -19.37 2.64 11.80
CA SER A 204 -18.43 3.64 12.31
C SER A 204 -17.00 3.42 11.83
N PHE A 205 -16.26 4.53 11.67
CA PHE A 205 -14.84 4.54 11.32
C PHE A 205 -14.05 5.12 12.48
N TYR A 206 -12.93 4.48 12.81
CA TYR A 206 -12.00 4.93 13.84
C TYR A 206 -10.67 5.27 13.20
N PHE A 207 -10.15 6.47 13.49
CA PHE A 207 -8.95 7.00 12.85
C PHE A 207 -8.27 8.05 13.71
N SER A 208 -7.00 8.34 13.44
CA SER A 208 -6.36 9.54 13.92
C SER A 208 -6.21 10.57 12.81
N ALA A 209 -6.29 11.84 13.17
CA ALA A 209 -6.17 12.95 12.23
C ALA A 209 -5.62 14.20 12.91
N ASN A 210 -5.03 15.07 12.09
CA ASN A 210 -4.72 16.46 12.45
C ASN A 210 -5.78 17.40 11.85
N LEU A 211 -5.97 18.57 12.44
CA LEU A 211 -6.61 19.68 11.77
C LEU A 211 -5.59 20.35 10.82
N ALA A 212 -6.03 20.84 9.67
CA ALA A 212 -5.15 21.49 8.71
C ALA A 212 -4.52 22.79 9.25
N ASP A 213 -5.19 23.47 10.19
CA ASP A 213 -4.72 24.66 10.89
C ASP A 213 -4.02 24.34 12.22
N ASP A 214 -3.96 23.07 12.61
CA ASP A 214 -3.24 22.57 13.78
C ASP A 214 -2.52 21.24 13.46
N PRO A 215 -1.41 21.30 12.68
CA PRO A 215 -0.70 20.10 12.22
C PRO A 215 0.14 19.42 13.31
N MET A 216 0.34 20.08 14.44
CA MET A 216 1.17 19.58 15.54
C MET A 216 0.41 18.63 16.49
N HIS A 217 -0.90 18.73 16.50
CA HIS A 217 -1.72 17.92 17.40
C HIS A 217 -2.50 16.86 16.61
N THR A 218 -2.26 15.60 16.96
CA THR A 218 -3.02 14.46 16.43
C THR A 218 -4.04 14.01 17.46
N ALA A 219 -5.29 13.88 17.04
CA ALA A 219 -6.35 13.35 17.88
C ALA A 219 -6.96 12.09 17.28
N VAL A 220 -7.56 11.26 18.14
CA VAL A 220 -8.32 10.08 17.76
C VAL A 220 -9.78 10.47 17.60
N TYR A 221 -10.39 10.00 16.50
CA TYR A 221 -11.75 10.33 16.11
C TYR A 221 -12.57 9.08 15.79
N ARG A 222 -13.87 9.22 15.92
CA ARG A 222 -14.90 8.33 15.37
C ARG A 222 -15.74 9.11 14.37
N SER A 223 -15.99 8.53 13.20
CA SER A 223 -17.04 8.98 12.27
C SER A 223 -18.15 7.95 12.26
N ASP A 224 -19.36 8.31 12.65
CA ASP A 224 -20.49 7.39 12.68
C ASP A 224 -21.08 7.10 11.28
N SER A 225 -22.08 6.21 11.21
CA SER A 225 -22.74 5.85 9.95
C SER A 225 -23.43 7.03 9.26
N LYS A 226 -23.75 8.11 9.96
CA LYS A 226 -24.34 9.34 9.42
C LYS A 226 -23.30 10.40 9.03
N GLY A 227 -22.01 10.16 9.32
CA GLY A 227 -20.91 11.08 9.03
C GLY A 227 -20.66 12.12 10.14
N LYS A 228 -21.27 11.96 11.33
CA LYS A 228 -20.95 12.79 12.47
C LYS A 228 -19.57 12.38 13.02
N ILE A 229 -18.68 13.35 13.11
CA ILE A 229 -17.32 13.15 13.63
C ILE A 229 -17.28 13.57 15.10
N GLU A 230 -16.72 12.69 15.92
CA GLU A 230 -16.52 12.87 17.37
C GLU A 230 -15.05 12.67 17.70
N LYS A 231 -14.45 13.61 18.45
CA LYS A 231 -13.11 13.48 19.02
C LYS A 231 -13.17 12.58 20.26
N LEU A 232 -12.39 11.51 20.26
CA LEU A 232 -12.34 10.53 21.35
C LEU A 232 -11.20 10.80 22.34
N SER A 233 -10.05 11.30 21.86
CA SER A 233 -8.93 11.66 22.74
C SER A 233 -9.25 12.96 23.48
N ALA A 234 -9.05 12.97 24.80
CA ALA A 234 -9.37 14.12 25.64
C ALA A 234 -8.26 15.18 25.65
N GLU A 235 -6.99 14.75 25.55
CA GLU A 235 -5.82 15.61 25.75
C GLU A 235 -5.30 16.20 24.46
N GLU A 236 -4.58 17.31 24.58
CA GLU A 236 -3.79 17.91 23.51
C GLU A 236 -2.50 17.10 23.27
N GLY A 237 -1.88 17.27 22.10
CA GLY A 237 -0.63 16.62 21.75
C GLY A 237 -0.81 15.54 20.68
N ASP A 238 0.12 14.59 20.62
CA ASP A 238 0.13 13.51 19.66
C ASP A 238 -0.50 12.26 20.26
N ASN A 239 -1.74 11.98 19.86
CA ASN A 239 -2.55 10.89 20.39
C ASN A 239 -2.66 9.76 19.36
N SER A 240 -2.51 8.53 19.83
CA SER A 240 -2.77 7.31 19.07
C SER A 240 -3.66 6.36 19.87
N ALA A 241 -4.18 5.32 19.23
CA ALA A 241 -5.02 4.32 19.88
C ALA A 241 -4.74 2.92 19.38
N ILE A 242 -5.03 1.95 20.23
CA ILE A 242 -5.08 0.54 19.88
C ILE A 242 -6.50 0.06 20.19
N PHE A 243 -7.15 -0.49 19.18
CA PHE A 243 -8.49 -1.04 19.29
C PHE A 243 -8.45 -2.56 19.42
N SER A 244 -9.43 -3.12 20.11
CA SER A 244 -9.67 -4.56 20.11
C SER A 244 -10.16 -5.02 18.72
N LYS A 245 -10.16 -6.34 18.47
CA LYS A 245 -10.69 -6.90 17.22
C LYS A 245 -12.18 -6.61 16.97
N ASN A 246 -12.91 -6.31 18.02
CA ASN A 246 -14.36 -6.04 17.97
C ASN A 246 -14.68 -4.54 18.05
N MET A 247 -13.67 -3.68 17.99
CA MET A 247 -13.73 -2.20 18.09
C MET A 247 -14.34 -1.64 19.37
#